data_f775947052d6d91b6538c04f3146609d
#
_entry.id   f775947052d6d91b6538c04f3146609d
#
_cell.length_a   1.000
_cell.length_b   1.000
_cell.length_c   1.000
_cell.angle_alpha   90.00
_cell.angle_beta   90.00
_cell.angle_gamma   90.00
#
_symmetry.space_group_name_H-M   'P 1'
#
loop_
_entity.id
_entity.type
_entity.pdbx_description
1 polymer ?
#
loop_
_entity_poly.entity_id
_entity_poly.type
_entity_poly.pdbx_seq_one_letter_code
_entity_poly.pdbx_strand_id
1 'polypeptide(L)'
;MHKLLGGLCAALLFLAGLPQIGHTAEPVPLKTAWLGEHEAFAAWYAKQKGWDLEEGFRLEMLSYDSGKQLMAGMNTAHWEIAACGAIPALTASLDNQAEIIAIGNDESLATGIYARKDSPILGHTGYNALYPEMAGTGGTVRGKTILCTAGSSAHYTVHKWLEALSLTEKEVTIKDMPSEEALKAFLNGEGDAVALWSPY
;
A
#
# COMPACT_ATOMS: atom_id res chain seq x y z
N MET A 1 -8.10 -90.22 2.81
CA MET A 1 -9.08 -90.04 3.98
C MET A 1 -8.69 -88.76 4.69
N HIS A 2 -9.64 -88.00 5.04
CA HIS A 2 -9.72 -86.77 5.81
C HIS A 2 -9.48 -85.46 5.04
N LYS A 3 -10.67 -84.90 4.78
CA LYS A 3 -10.93 -83.49 4.42
C LYS A 3 -10.66 -82.59 5.62
N LEU A 4 -10.01 -81.48 5.40
CA LEU A 4 -10.09 -80.34 6.32
C LEU A 4 -10.44 -79.07 5.53
N LEU A 5 -11.62 -78.60 5.75
CA LEU A 5 -12.14 -77.32 5.32
C LEU A 5 -11.36 -76.23 6.05
N GLY A 6 -10.68 -75.40 5.31
CA GLY A 6 -10.15 -74.12 5.81
C GLY A 6 -11.15 -72.99 5.53
N GLY A 7 -11.79 -72.51 6.56
CA GLY A 7 -12.72 -71.39 6.46
C GLY A 7 -12.00 -70.11 6.09
N LEU A 8 -12.47 -69.48 5.03
CA LEU A 8 -12.05 -68.15 4.58
C LEU A 8 -12.79 -67.09 5.44
N CYS A 9 -12.10 -66.56 6.47
CA CYS A 9 -12.60 -65.39 7.18
C CYS A 9 -12.42 -64.17 6.28
N ALA A 10 -13.47 -63.76 5.65
CA ALA A 10 -13.55 -62.45 5.00
C ALA A 10 -13.63 -61.36 6.08
N ALA A 11 -12.49 -60.77 6.37
CA ALA A 11 -12.43 -59.52 7.16
C ALA A 11 -12.98 -58.38 6.30
N LEU A 12 -14.26 -58.07 6.47
CA LEU A 12 -14.85 -56.82 5.99
C LEU A 12 -14.23 -55.66 6.80
N LEU A 13 -13.23 -55.03 6.25
CA LEU A 13 -12.76 -53.72 6.68
C LEU A 13 -13.86 -52.70 6.39
N PHE A 14 -14.69 -52.41 7.39
CA PHE A 14 -15.47 -51.21 7.46
C PHE A 14 -14.49 -50.04 7.56
N LEU A 15 -14.12 -49.45 6.43
CA LEU A 15 -13.65 -48.10 6.38
C LEU A 15 -14.83 -47.22 6.75
N ALA A 16 -15.01 -47.03 8.06
CA ALA A 16 -15.83 -45.95 8.56
C ALA A 16 -15.20 -44.67 8.04
N GLY A 17 -15.81 -44.08 7.01
CA GLY A 17 -15.47 -42.73 6.58
C GLY A 17 -15.59 -41.83 7.80
N LEU A 18 -14.47 -41.36 8.30
CA LEU A 18 -14.47 -40.28 9.25
C LEU A 18 -15.26 -39.14 8.61
N PRO A 19 -16.30 -38.62 9.26
CA PRO A 19 -16.93 -37.42 8.74
C PRO A 19 -15.83 -36.39 8.63
N GLN A 20 -15.52 -35.96 7.42
CA GLN A 20 -14.83 -34.69 7.24
C GLN A 20 -15.75 -33.67 7.91
N ILE A 21 -15.35 -33.22 9.08
CA ILE A 21 -15.93 -32.04 9.70
C ILE A 21 -15.49 -30.89 8.80
N GLY A 22 -16.17 -30.76 7.66
CA GLY A 22 -16.11 -29.55 6.90
C GLY A 22 -16.56 -28.45 7.86
N HIS A 23 -15.72 -27.46 8.10
CA HIS A 23 -16.15 -26.29 8.81
C HIS A 23 -17.26 -25.65 7.99
N THR A 24 -18.49 -25.93 8.36
CA THR A 24 -19.72 -25.34 7.78
C THR A 24 -20.04 -24.00 8.46
N ALA A 25 -19.10 -23.44 9.19
CA ALA A 25 -19.23 -22.09 9.71
C ALA A 25 -19.23 -21.12 8.52
N GLU A 26 -20.19 -20.22 8.47
CA GLU A 26 -20.16 -19.15 7.47
C GLU A 26 -18.87 -18.34 7.63
N PRO A 27 -18.20 -17.95 6.51
CA PRO A 27 -17.00 -17.15 6.58
C PRO A 27 -17.25 -15.84 7.32
N VAL A 28 -16.37 -15.52 8.24
CA VAL A 28 -16.47 -14.29 9.05
C VAL A 28 -16.22 -13.09 8.14
N PRO A 29 -17.15 -12.11 8.04
CA PRO A 29 -16.88 -10.90 7.30
C PRO A 29 -15.73 -10.14 7.95
N LEU A 30 -14.74 -9.72 7.13
CA LEU A 30 -13.57 -8.96 7.56
C LEU A 30 -13.51 -7.69 6.71
N LYS A 31 -13.82 -6.55 7.30
CA LYS A 31 -13.71 -5.25 6.65
C LYS A 31 -12.26 -4.81 6.57
N THR A 32 -11.81 -4.55 5.37
CA THR A 32 -10.44 -4.15 5.09
C THR A 32 -10.39 -2.86 4.29
N ALA A 33 -9.42 -2.00 4.54
CA ALA A 33 -9.28 -0.70 3.91
C ALA A 33 -7.99 -0.61 3.10
N TRP A 34 -8.09 -0.14 1.87
CA TRP A 34 -7.02 -0.16 0.88
C TRP A 34 -6.97 1.15 0.10
N LEU A 35 -5.80 1.50 -0.39
CA LEU A 35 -5.66 2.52 -1.42
C LEU A 35 -5.86 1.87 -2.79
N GLY A 36 -6.23 2.66 -3.81
CA GLY A 36 -6.39 2.21 -5.19
C GLY A 36 -5.05 1.95 -5.90
N GLU A 37 -4.10 1.33 -5.23
CA GLU A 37 -2.71 1.20 -5.59
C GLU A 37 -2.24 -0.27 -5.50
N HIS A 38 -0.94 -0.49 -5.73
CA HIS A 38 -0.35 -1.82 -5.82
C HIS A 38 -0.49 -2.65 -4.53
N GLU A 39 -0.54 -2.03 -3.36
CA GLU A 39 -0.70 -2.76 -2.09
C GLU A 39 -2.05 -3.46 -1.96
N ALA A 40 -3.09 -2.96 -2.63
CA ALA A 40 -4.41 -3.62 -2.64
C ALA A 40 -4.42 -4.89 -3.49
N PHE A 41 -3.46 -5.05 -4.42
CA PHE A 41 -3.47 -6.13 -5.40
C PHE A 41 -3.45 -7.51 -4.76
N ALA A 42 -2.62 -7.73 -3.74
CA ALA A 42 -2.48 -9.04 -3.10
C ALA A 42 -3.81 -9.50 -2.45
N ALA A 43 -4.48 -8.60 -1.72
CA ALA A 43 -5.76 -8.88 -1.09
C ALA A 43 -6.88 -9.06 -2.11
N TRP A 44 -6.92 -8.20 -3.13
CA TRP A 44 -7.85 -8.33 -4.25
C TRP A 44 -7.67 -9.69 -4.95
N TYR A 45 -6.44 -10.09 -5.23
CA TYR A 45 -6.13 -11.36 -5.89
C TYR A 45 -6.52 -12.57 -5.02
N ALA A 46 -6.22 -12.53 -3.73
CA ALA A 46 -6.63 -13.55 -2.78
C ALA A 46 -8.16 -13.73 -2.78
N LYS A 47 -8.89 -12.61 -2.74
CA LYS A 47 -10.36 -12.61 -2.85
C LYS A 47 -10.86 -13.19 -4.17
N GLN A 48 -10.23 -12.83 -5.32
CA GLN A 48 -10.59 -13.38 -6.64
C GLN A 48 -10.36 -14.90 -6.72
N LYS A 49 -9.38 -15.42 -5.98
CA LYS A 49 -9.07 -16.84 -5.90
C LYS A 49 -9.91 -17.60 -4.86
N GLY A 50 -10.63 -16.88 -4.00
CA GLY A 50 -11.40 -17.47 -2.90
C GLY A 50 -10.54 -17.94 -1.72
N TRP A 51 -9.27 -17.53 -1.65
CA TRP A 51 -8.37 -17.91 -0.56
C TRP A 51 -8.81 -17.35 0.79
N ASP A 52 -9.45 -16.19 0.80
CA ASP A 52 -10.08 -15.63 1.99
C ASP A 52 -11.17 -16.57 2.55
N LEU A 53 -11.97 -17.17 1.68
CA LEU A 53 -13.02 -18.13 2.07
C LEU A 53 -12.42 -19.45 2.56
N GLU A 54 -11.32 -19.91 1.94
CA GLU A 54 -10.58 -21.10 2.38
C GLU A 54 -10.02 -20.93 3.81
N GLU A 55 -9.62 -19.71 4.17
CA GLU A 55 -9.13 -19.34 5.50
C GLU A 55 -10.27 -18.97 6.48
N GLY A 56 -11.54 -19.09 6.08
CA GLY A 56 -12.69 -18.83 6.91
C GLY A 56 -13.10 -17.37 7.05
N PHE A 57 -12.59 -16.50 6.19
CA PHE A 57 -12.95 -15.07 6.15
C PHE A 57 -13.66 -14.73 4.85
N ARG A 58 -14.37 -13.58 4.86
CA ARG A 58 -14.92 -12.95 3.66
C ARG A 58 -14.44 -11.51 3.63
N LEU A 59 -13.49 -11.19 2.76
CA LEU A 59 -12.94 -9.85 2.63
C LEU A 59 -13.98 -8.86 2.10
N GLU A 60 -14.27 -7.83 2.87
CA GLU A 60 -15.03 -6.65 2.46
C GLU A 60 -14.03 -5.49 2.25
N MET A 61 -13.65 -5.25 0.99
CA MET A 61 -12.61 -4.28 0.65
C MET A 61 -13.21 -2.89 0.46
N LEU A 62 -12.81 -1.94 1.31
CA LEU A 62 -13.12 -0.52 1.19
C LEU A 62 -11.95 0.19 0.49
N SER A 63 -12.24 1.06 -0.46
CA SER A 63 -11.23 1.83 -1.19
C SER A 63 -11.22 3.28 -0.75
N TYR A 64 -10.02 3.84 -0.63
CA TYR A 64 -9.76 5.24 -0.26
C TYR A 64 -8.74 5.87 -1.21
N ASP A 65 -8.82 7.18 -1.40
CA ASP A 65 -7.92 7.92 -2.29
C ASP A 65 -6.58 8.29 -1.63
N SER A 66 -6.49 8.18 -0.30
CA SER A 66 -5.26 8.48 0.42
C SER A 66 -5.23 7.81 1.80
N GLY A 67 -4.02 7.59 2.34
CA GLY A 67 -3.85 7.06 3.69
C GLY A 67 -4.47 7.96 4.76
N LYS A 68 -4.50 9.29 4.55
CA LYS A 68 -5.19 10.24 5.43
C LYS A 68 -6.70 9.99 5.49
N GLN A 69 -7.35 9.81 4.33
CA GLN A 69 -8.78 9.48 4.27
C GLN A 69 -9.06 8.10 4.85
N LEU A 70 -8.19 7.12 4.57
CA LEU A 70 -8.28 5.78 5.10
C LEU A 70 -8.25 5.80 6.63
N MET A 71 -7.32 6.52 7.25
CA MET A 71 -7.25 6.67 8.71
C MET A 71 -8.44 7.42 9.28
N ALA A 72 -8.92 8.47 8.63
CA ALA A 72 -10.15 9.15 9.02
C ALA A 72 -11.38 8.23 8.96
N GLY A 73 -11.39 7.27 8.03
CA GLY A 73 -12.43 6.25 7.88
C GLY A 73 -12.47 5.20 8.98
N MET A 74 -11.43 5.05 9.78
CA MET A 74 -11.32 4.01 10.81
C MET A 74 -12.52 4.02 11.77
N ASN A 75 -12.88 5.19 12.28
CA ASN A 75 -13.96 5.36 13.26
C ASN A 75 -15.37 5.41 12.64
N THR A 76 -15.49 5.60 11.33
CA THR A 76 -16.79 5.74 10.64
C THR A 76 -17.18 4.50 9.86
N ALA A 77 -16.23 3.86 9.20
CA ALA A 77 -16.45 2.65 8.41
C ALA A 77 -16.16 1.35 9.19
N HIS A 78 -15.49 1.46 10.36
CA HIS A 78 -15.18 0.34 11.25
C HIS A 78 -14.46 -0.81 10.53
N TRP A 79 -13.41 -0.50 9.77
CA TRP A 79 -12.54 -1.52 9.20
C TRP A 79 -11.58 -2.08 10.28
N GLU A 80 -11.20 -3.34 10.14
CA GLU A 80 -10.35 -4.04 11.10
C GLU A 80 -8.89 -4.10 10.65
N ILE A 81 -8.65 -4.21 9.34
CA ILE A 81 -7.30 -4.28 8.75
C ILE A 81 -7.20 -3.27 7.62
N ALA A 82 -6.05 -2.62 7.52
CA ALA A 82 -5.80 -1.67 6.44
C ALA A 82 -4.37 -1.78 5.93
N ALA A 83 -4.15 -1.43 4.66
CA ALA A 83 -2.83 -1.17 4.13
C ALA A 83 -2.75 0.26 3.57
N CYS A 84 -1.68 0.94 3.92
CA CYS A 84 -1.37 2.29 3.44
C CYS A 84 0.12 2.56 3.58
N GLY A 85 0.58 3.66 2.99
CA GLY A 85 1.97 4.10 3.10
C GLY A 85 2.43 4.27 4.56
N ALA A 86 3.74 4.23 4.77
CA ALA A 86 4.35 4.23 6.09
C ALA A 86 3.96 5.44 6.98
N ILE A 87 3.80 6.63 6.41
CA ILE A 87 3.54 7.84 7.21
C ILE A 87 2.17 7.79 7.90
N PRO A 88 1.03 7.51 7.22
CA PRO A 88 -0.25 7.33 7.89
C PRO A 88 -0.24 6.20 8.91
N ALA A 89 0.38 5.06 8.59
CA ALA A 89 0.47 3.92 9.50
C ALA A 89 1.25 4.24 10.78
N LEU A 90 2.42 4.88 10.65
CA LEU A 90 3.22 5.32 11.79
C LEU A 90 2.48 6.35 12.65
N THR A 91 1.81 7.32 12.04
CA THR A 91 1.02 8.32 12.76
C THR A 91 -0.07 7.66 13.59
N ALA A 92 -0.85 6.76 12.99
CA ALA A 92 -1.92 6.04 13.69
C ALA A 92 -1.37 5.15 14.83
N SER A 93 -0.21 4.53 14.63
CA SER A 93 0.44 3.71 15.65
C SER A 93 0.97 4.55 16.82
N LEU A 94 1.58 5.71 16.55
CA LEU A 94 2.05 6.64 17.59
C LEU A 94 0.90 7.21 18.42
N ASP A 95 -0.26 7.41 17.80
CA ASP A 95 -1.47 7.88 18.47
C ASP A 95 -2.25 6.74 19.17
N ASN A 96 -1.70 5.52 19.21
CA ASN A 96 -2.33 4.32 19.76
C ASN A 96 -3.71 4.00 19.16
N GLN A 97 -3.91 4.34 17.89
CA GLN A 97 -5.15 4.08 17.17
C GLN A 97 -5.09 2.76 16.38
N ALA A 98 -3.89 2.34 15.97
CA ALA A 98 -3.66 1.13 15.20
C ALA A 98 -2.34 0.46 15.57
N GLU A 99 -2.23 -0.85 15.33
CA GLU A 99 -0.99 -1.63 15.46
C GLU A 99 -0.47 -2.02 14.08
N ILE A 100 0.83 -1.85 13.86
CA ILE A 100 1.48 -2.30 12.63
C ILE A 100 1.79 -3.79 12.78
N ILE A 101 1.07 -4.64 12.04
CA ILE A 101 1.21 -6.10 12.11
C ILE A 101 2.12 -6.69 11.04
N ALA A 102 2.33 -5.98 9.93
CA ALA A 102 3.18 -6.44 8.83
C ALA A 102 3.66 -5.27 7.98
N ILE A 103 4.77 -5.47 7.26
CA ILE A 103 5.24 -4.63 6.18
C ILE A 103 4.87 -5.35 4.88
N GLY A 104 3.98 -4.76 4.09
CA GLY A 104 3.45 -5.38 2.87
C GLY A 104 4.37 -5.26 1.67
N ASN A 105 5.12 -4.16 1.55
CA ASN A 105 5.99 -3.86 0.41
C ASN A 105 7.06 -2.82 0.76
N ASP A 106 8.04 -2.69 -0.12
CA ASP A 106 9.06 -1.64 -0.10
C ASP A 106 8.74 -0.60 -1.17
N GLU A 107 8.41 0.62 -0.75
CA GLU A 107 8.06 1.74 -1.63
C GLU A 107 9.29 2.54 -2.13
N SER A 108 10.50 2.17 -1.76
CA SER A 108 11.72 2.95 -2.07
C SER A 108 11.94 3.14 -3.57
N LEU A 109 11.48 2.20 -4.40
CA LEU A 109 11.52 2.29 -5.87
C LEU A 109 10.16 2.65 -6.50
N ALA A 110 9.11 2.76 -5.70
CA ALA A 110 7.77 3.06 -6.17
C ALA A 110 7.38 4.53 -6.02
N THR A 111 8.10 5.29 -5.20
CA THR A 111 7.84 6.72 -4.96
C THR A 111 8.91 7.57 -5.64
N GLY A 112 8.48 8.62 -6.35
CA GLY A 112 9.39 9.52 -7.06
C GLY A 112 8.91 10.96 -7.12
N ILE A 113 9.87 11.87 -7.35
CA ILE A 113 9.59 13.27 -7.68
C ILE A 113 9.90 13.48 -9.15
N TYR A 114 8.94 14.00 -9.88
CA TYR A 114 9.02 14.19 -11.32
C TYR A 114 8.96 15.67 -11.65
N ALA A 115 9.80 16.10 -12.57
CA ALA A 115 9.80 17.43 -13.16
C ALA A 115 9.68 17.34 -14.68
N ARG A 116 9.21 18.41 -15.34
CA ARG A 116 9.15 18.43 -16.81
C ARG A 116 10.54 18.36 -17.40
N LYS A 117 10.66 17.73 -18.56
CA LYS A 117 11.94 17.46 -19.22
C LYS A 117 12.80 18.71 -19.46
N ASP A 118 12.17 19.84 -19.65
CA ASP A 118 12.78 21.16 -19.87
C ASP A 118 12.94 21.99 -18.57
N SER A 119 12.60 21.40 -17.43
CA SER A 119 12.69 22.07 -16.13
C SER A 119 14.14 22.34 -15.74
N PRO A 120 14.47 23.54 -15.22
CA PRO A 120 15.79 23.85 -14.68
C PRO A 120 16.15 22.96 -13.47
N ILE A 121 15.18 22.32 -12.83
CA ILE A 121 15.41 21.33 -11.76
C ILE A 121 16.27 20.18 -12.27
N LEU A 122 16.03 19.70 -13.49
CA LEU A 122 16.75 18.57 -14.10
C LEU A 122 18.10 18.96 -14.68
N GLY A 123 18.39 20.25 -14.78
CA GLY A 123 19.65 20.77 -15.35
C GLY A 123 20.89 20.55 -14.47
N HIS A 124 20.69 20.11 -13.22
CA HIS A 124 21.77 19.93 -12.24
C HIS A 124 21.57 18.67 -11.42
N THR A 125 22.60 17.84 -11.30
CA THR A 125 22.67 16.68 -10.41
C THR A 125 23.89 16.79 -9.49
N GLY A 126 23.94 15.96 -8.44
CA GLY A 126 25.10 15.86 -7.57
C GLY A 126 25.35 17.06 -6.64
N TYR A 127 24.36 17.91 -6.41
CA TYR A 127 24.45 18.98 -5.43
C TYR A 127 24.80 18.46 -4.03
N ASN A 128 24.20 17.33 -3.66
CA ASN A 128 24.52 16.62 -2.42
C ASN A 128 25.36 15.38 -2.75
N ALA A 129 26.60 15.33 -2.21
CA ALA A 129 27.52 14.24 -2.48
C ALA A 129 27.05 12.85 -2.02
N LEU A 130 26.12 12.79 -1.06
CA LEU A 130 25.50 11.54 -0.61
C LEU A 130 24.46 11.01 -1.62
N TYR A 131 23.97 11.87 -2.51
CA TYR A 131 22.94 11.56 -3.50
C TYR A 131 23.33 12.09 -4.88
N PRO A 132 24.37 11.52 -5.51
CA PRO A 132 24.97 12.10 -6.74
C PRO A 132 24.02 12.12 -7.94
N GLU A 133 23.04 11.23 -7.97
CA GLU A 133 22.04 11.16 -9.05
C GLU A 133 20.83 12.08 -8.82
N MET A 134 20.70 12.65 -7.62
CA MET A 134 19.54 13.47 -7.28
C MET A 134 19.58 14.78 -8.06
N ALA A 135 18.48 15.08 -8.74
CA ALA A 135 18.33 16.32 -9.49
C ALA A 135 17.93 17.51 -8.59
N GLY A 136 18.34 18.70 -8.99
CA GLY A 136 18.02 19.97 -8.37
C GLY A 136 19.14 20.55 -7.50
N THR A 137 19.00 21.83 -7.24
CA THR A 137 19.80 22.60 -6.28
C THR A 137 18.87 23.49 -5.46
N GLY A 138 19.35 24.03 -4.33
CA GLY A 138 18.58 25.02 -3.58
C GLY A 138 18.12 26.21 -4.45
N GLY A 139 18.94 26.62 -5.43
CA GLY A 139 18.61 27.72 -6.35
C GLY A 139 17.53 27.38 -7.38
N THR A 140 17.50 26.14 -7.88
CA THR A 140 16.53 25.72 -8.92
C THR A 140 15.18 25.29 -8.34
N VAL A 141 15.12 24.97 -7.02
CA VAL A 141 13.92 24.45 -6.35
C VAL A 141 13.25 25.50 -5.47
N ARG A 142 13.98 26.46 -4.93
CA ARG A 142 13.41 27.54 -4.11
C ARG A 142 12.29 28.29 -4.84
N GLY A 143 11.18 28.51 -4.16
CA GLY A 143 10.01 29.21 -4.69
C GLY A 143 9.17 28.39 -5.67
N LYS A 144 9.52 27.12 -5.91
CA LYS A 144 8.79 26.22 -6.80
C LYS A 144 7.51 25.70 -6.18
N THR A 145 6.54 25.34 -7.02
CA THR A 145 5.30 24.68 -6.62
C THR A 145 5.42 23.17 -6.86
N ILE A 146 5.20 22.40 -5.80
CA ILE A 146 5.29 20.94 -5.81
C ILE A 146 3.89 20.39 -5.52
N LEU A 147 3.38 19.56 -6.42
CA LEU A 147 2.08 18.89 -6.26
C LEU A 147 2.31 17.56 -5.54
N CYS A 148 1.59 17.28 -4.47
CA CYS A 148 1.64 15.98 -3.81
C CYS A 148 0.47 15.79 -2.85
N THR A 149 0.24 14.56 -2.40
CA THR A 149 -0.72 14.24 -1.34
C THR A 149 -0.06 14.51 0.02
N ALA A 150 -0.53 15.52 0.73
CA ALA A 150 0.03 15.89 2.04
C ALA A 150 -0.17 14.79 3.09
N GLY A 151 0.86 14.55 3.92
CA GLY A 151 0.84 13.52 4.98
C GLY A 151 1.01 12.10 4.46
N SER A 152 1.48 11.92 3.21
CA SER A 152 1.77 10.63 2.59
C SER A 152 3.28 10.35 2.51
N SER A 153 3.65 9.15 2.04
CA SER A 153 5.05 8.81 1.72
C SER A 153 5.61 9.70 0.61
N ALA A 154 4.78 10.10 -0.38
CA ALA A 154 5.21 11.06 -1.41
C ALA A 154 5.56 12.43 -0.80
N HIS A 155 4.77 12.93 0.15
CA HIS A 155 5.10 14.16 0.87
C HIS A 155 6.39 14.02 1.68
N TYR A 156 6.60 12.88 2.35
CA TYR A 156 7.85 12.59 3.05
C TYR A 156 9.04 12.59 2.09
N THR A 157 8.90 12.04 0.88
CA THR A 157 9.93 12.06 -0.15
C THR A 157 10.27 13.50 -0.57
N VAL A 158 9.27 14.38 -0.73
CA VAL A 158 9.49 15.82 -0.96
C VAL A 158 10.27 16.45 0.20
N HIS A 159 9.87 16.18 1.44
CA HIS A 159 10.57 16.68 2.62
C HIS A 159 12.06 16.28 2.61
N LYS A 160 12.35 15.00 2.36
CA LYS A 160 13.73 14.49 2.32
C LYS A 160 14.53 15.05 1.14
N TRP A 161 13.90 15.27 -0.02
CA TRP A 161 14.53 15.92 -1.16
C TRP A 161 14.90 17.37 -0.85
N LEU A 162 13.99 18.14 -0.25
CA LEU A 162 14.25 19.53 0.18
C LEU A 162 15.37 19.58 1.21
N GLU A 163 15.36 18.71 2.22
CA GLU A 163 16.44 18.61 3.21
C GLU A 163 17.79 18.36 2.55
N ALA A 164 17.85 17.43 1.60
CA ALA A 164 19.08 17.11 0.86
C ALA A 164 19.59 18.29 -0.01
N LEU A 165 18.69 19.19 -0.41
CA LEU A 165 19.00 20.44 -1.12
C LEU A 165 19.24 21.64 -0.17
N SER A 166 19.29 21.42 1.14
CA SER A 166 19.40 22.46 2.18
C SER A 166 18.25 23.48 2.12
N LEU A 167 17.05 22.98 1.83
CA LEU A 167 15.80 23.72 1.82
C LEU A 167 14.82 23.17 2.87
N THR A 168 13.84 23.98 3.20
CA THR A 168 12.69 23.62 4.02
C THR A 168 11.39 23.77 3.22
N GLU A 169 10.31 23.18 3.67
CA GLU A 169 8.99 23.35 3.04
C GLU A 169 8.49 24.79 2.99
N LYS A 170 8.98 25.66 3.89
CA LYS A 170 8.66 27.09 3.89
C LYS A 170 9.22 27.85 2.69
N GLU A 171 10.17 27.26 1.98
CA GLU A 171 10.86 27.86 0.83
C GLU A 171 10.31 27.41 -0.51
N VAL A 172 9.25 26.58 -0.49
CA VAL A 172 8.51 26.11 -1.66
C VAL A 172 7.01 26.24 -1.42
N THR A 173 6.19 26.02 -2.42
CA THR A 173 4.72 25.89 -2.27
C THR A 173 4.35 24.42 -2.44
N ILE A 174 3.86 23.77 -1.38
CA ILE A 174 3.29 22.43 -1.49
C ILE A 174 1.80 22.58 -1.72
N LYS A 175 1.30 22.04 -2.84
CA LYS A 175 -0.12 22.04 -3.19
C LYS A 175 -0.67 20.64 -2.93
N ASP A 176 -1.46 20.51 -1.87
CA ASP A 176 -2.10 19.26 -1.44
C ASP A 176 -3.24 18.88 -2.39
N MET A 177 -3.16 17.66 -2.93
CA MET A 177 -4.22 17.06 -3.74
C MET A 177 -4.02 15.54 -3.86
N PRO A 178 -5.09 14.76 -4.13
CA PRO A 178 -4.97 13.34 -4.42
C PRO A 178 -4.05 13.05 -5.61
N SER A 179 -3.39 11.89 -5.61
CA SER A 179 -2.36 11.54 -6.62
C SER A 179 -2.87 11.59 -8.05
N GLU A 180 -4.08 11.12 -8.31
CA GLU A 180 -4.68 11.18 -9.65
C GLU A 180 -4.89 12.63 -10.11
N GLU A 181 -5.34 13.50 -9.22
CA GLU A 181 -5.51 14.93 -9.51
C GLU A 181 -4.17 15.62 -9.68
N ALA A 182 -3.17 15.28 -8.85
CA ALA A 182 -1.80 15.81 -8.96
C ALA A 182 -1.18 15.45 -10.31
N LEU A 183 -1.32 14.22 -10.76
CA LEU A 183 -0.87 13.80 -12.08
C LEU A 183 -1.57 14.60 -13.19
N LYS A 184 -2.89 14.70 -13.15
CA LYS A 184 -3.68 15.45 -14.16
C LYS A 184 -3.28 16.93 -14.19
N ALA A 185 -3.17 17.57 -13.03
CA ALA A 185 -2.75 18.97 -12.92
C ALA A 185 -1.34 19.17 -13.48
N PHE A 186 -0.39 18.27 -13.14
CA PHE A 186 0.98 18.33 -13.64
C PHE A 186 1.05 18.16 -15.17
N LEU A 187 0.30 17.22 -15.75
CA LEU A 187 0.21 17.04 -17.21
C LEU A 187 -0.41 18.24 -17.92
N ASN A 188 -1.30 18.98 -17.26
CA ASN A 188 -1.88 20.21 -17.75
C ASN A 188 -1.00 21.46 -17.54
N GLY A 189 0.21 21.29 -17.05
CA GLY A 189 1.18 22.40 -16.91
C GLY A 189 1.19 23.07 -15.53
N GLU A 190 0.40 22.58 -14.57
CA GLU A 190 0.43 23.10 -13.20
C GLU A 190 1.63 22.57 -12.41
N GLY A 191 2.08 23.35 -11.42
CA GLY A 191 3.23 23.02 -10.58
C GLY A 191 4.55 22.95 -11.35
N ASP A 192 5.65 22.97 -10.68
CA ASP A 192 7.01 22.82 -11.24
C ASP A 192 7.51 21.37 -11.12
N ALA A 193 7.02 20.67 -10.11
CA ALA A 193 7.29 19.26 -9.85
C ALA A 193 6.03 18.57 -9.27
N VAL A 194 6.01 17.27 -9.35
CA VAL A 194 4.97 16.42 -8.74
C VAL A 194 5.61 15.23 -8.05
N ALA A 195 5.16 14.89 -6.84
CA ALA A 195 5.56 13.70 -6.13
C ALA A 195 4.42 12.68 -6.17
N LEU A 196 4.73 11.49 -6.68
CA LEU A 196 3.78 10.41 -6.93
C LEU A 196 4.41 9.07 -6.55
N TRP A 197 3.57 8.06 -6.42
CA TRP A 197 3.97 6.66 -6.34
C TRP A 197 3.30 5.86 -7.44
N SER A 198 3.83 4.67 -7.72
CA SER A 198 3.22 3.77 -8.70
C SER A 198 1.77 3.42 -8.29
N PRO A 199 0.81 3.37 -9.24
CA PRO A 199 1.01 3.35 -10.71
C PRO A 199 0.85 4.71 -11.42
N TYR A 200 0.87 5.84 -10.70
CA TYR A 200 0.66 7.20 -11.25
C TYR A 200 1.85 7.74 -12.01
#